data_75caa5b63ea6c5508feedfeee215be07
#
_entry.id   75caa5b63ea6c5508feedfeee215be07
#
_cell.length_a   1.000
_cell.length_b   1.000
_cell.length_c   1.000
_cell.angle_alpha   90.00
_cell.angle_beta   90.00
_cell.angle_gamma   90.00
#
_symmetry.space_group_name_H-M   'P 1'
#
loop_
_entity.id
_entity.type
_entity.pdbx_description
1 polymer ?
#
loop_
_entity_poly.entity_id
_entity_poly.type
_entity_poly.pdbx_seq_one_letter_code
_entity_poly.pdbx_strand_id
1 'polypeptide(L)'
;MSQVVDAGTARRVSGSFKLDDGTVLVMGGKTGTGDNRIESFGAGGRLIGSRSLNRTATFVFFLGDNHFGTLTAFVPGRAAEAFKFTSALPVQVLKGMAPILMPYLQPGGNTLCTPPLVAVGPAGSLPKP
;
A
#
# COMPACT_ATOMS: atom_id res chain seq x y z
N MET A 1 8.41 -14.02 1.38
CA MET A 1 7.52 -12.93 0.92
C MET A 1 6.69 -13.32 -0.30
N SER A 2 7.21 -14.11 -1.22
CA SER A 2 6.46 -14.59 -2.40
C SER A 2 5.20 -15.36 -2.02
N GLN A 3 5.24 -16.22 -1.02
CA GLN A 3 4.10 -17.01 -0.58
C GLN A 3 2.85 -16.20 -0.22
N VAL A 4 3.01 -14.96 0.23
CA VAL A 4 1.87 -14.09 0.55
C VAL A 4 1.11 -13.68 -0.72
N VAL A 5 1.82 -13.57 -1.85
CA VAL A 5 1.25 -13.25 -3.15
C VAL A 5 0.75 -14.50 -3.87
N ASP A 6 1.48 -15.61 -3.78
CA ASP A 6 1.14 -16.84 -4.50
C ASP A 6 -0.03 -17.59 -3.87
N ALA A 7 -0.05 -17.68 -2.55
CA ALA A 7 -1.03 -18.50 -1.82
C ALA A 7 -1.71 -17.79 -0.65
N GLY A 8 -1.27 -16.57 -0.28
CA GLY A 8 -1.74 -15.84 0.90
C GLY A 8 -2.76 -14.75 0.62
N THR A 9 -2.84 -13.81 1.55
CA THR A 9 -3.79 -12.69 1.52
C THR A 9 -3.64 -11.81 0.27
N ALA A 10 -2.44 -11.69 -0.28
CA ALA A 10 -2.15 -10.87 -1.44
C ALA A 10 -2.30 -11.60 -2.79
N ARG A 11 -2.83 -12.83 -2.80
CA ARG A 11 -3.07 -13.61 -4.02
C ARG A 11 -3.86 -12.85 -5.08
N ARG A 12 -4.74 -11.95 -4.66
CA ARG A 12 -5.60 -11.15 -5.56
C ARG A 12 -4.85 -10.23 -6.51
N VAL A 13 -3.59 -9.91 -6.22
CA VAL A 13 -2.75 -9.03 -7.03
C VAL A 13 -1.78 -9.82 -7.90
N SER A 14 -1.64 -11.13 -7.67
CA SER A 14 -0.82 -12.02 -8.50
C SER A 14 -1.26 -11.96 -9.96
N GLY A 15 -0.29 -11.80 -10.86
CA GLY A 15 -0.56 -11.70 -12.30
C GLY A 15 -1.12 -10.36 -12.78
N SER A 16 -1.32 -9.39 -11.90
CA SER A 16 -1.84 -8.06 -12.29
C SER A 16 -0.79 -7.18 -12.99
N PHE A 17 0.47 -7.50 -12.82
CA PHE A 17 1.59 -6.77 -13.41
C PHE A 17 2.23 -7.59 -14.52
N LYS A 18 1.79 -7.33 -15.74
CA LYS A 18 2.25 -8.00 -16.94
C LYS A 18 2.88 -6.99 -17.89
N LEU A 19 4.12 -7.26 -18.29
CA LEU A 19 4.84 -6.43 -19.24
C LEU A 19 4.24 -6.56 -20.65
N ASP A 20 4.59 -5.62 -21.52
CA ASP A 20 4.11 -5.60 -22.92
C ASP A 20 4.54 -6.85 -23.71
N ASP A 21 5.66 -7.46 -23.35
CA ASP A 21 6.14 -8.71 -23.92
C ASP A 21 5.40 -9.97 -23.44
N GLY A 22 4.45 -9.78 -22.52
CA GLY A 22 3.70 -10.89 -21.92
C GLY A 22 4.31 -11.47 -20.64
N THR A 23 5.49 -11.02 -20.22
CA THR A 23 6.15 -11.46 -18.99
C THR A 23 5.38 -10.95 -17.76
N VAL A 24 5.02 -11.84 -16.85
CA VAL A 24 4.45 -11.47 -15.57
C VAL A 24 5.59 -11.13 -14.59
N LEU A 25 5.56 -9.94 -14.00
CA LEU A 25 6.54 -9.54 -13.01
C LEU A 25 6.44 -10.42 -11.77
N VAL A 26 7.57 -10.91 -11.32
CA VAL A 26 7.66 -11.59 -10.02
C VAL A 26 7.30 -10.59 -8.93
N MET A 27 6.42 -11.00 -8.06
CA MET A 27 5.92 -10.15 -7.00
C MET A 27 5.96 -10.88 -5.66
N GLY A 28 6.29 -10.15 -4.64
CA GLY A 28 6.19 -10.65 -3.28
C GLY A 28 5.89 -9.53 -2.32
N GLY A 29 5.49 -9.89 -1.11
CA GLY A 29 5.17 -8.88 -0.12
C GLY A 29 4.80 -9.46 1.23
N LYS A 30 4.50 -8.56 2.15
CA LYS A 30 4.03 -8.88 3.49
C LYS A 30 2.87 -7.95 3.85
N THR A 31 1.81 -8.55 4.34
CA THR A 31 0.64 -7.82 4.83
C THR A 31 0.69 -7.70 6.36
N GLY A 32 0.13 -6.61 6.86
CA GLY A 32 -0.07 -6.39 8.28
C GLY A 32 -1.41 -5.68 8.53
N THR A 33 -2.06 -6.05 9.62
CA THR A 33 -3.25 -5.34 10.10
C THR A 33 -3.04 -5.06 11.59
N GLY A 34 -3.22 -3.82 11.98
CA GLY A 34 -3.14 -3.36 13.36
C GLY A 34 -4.43 -2.69 13.80
N ASP A 35 -4.82 -2.97 15.02
CA ASP A 35 -5.95 -2.34 15.71
C ASP A 35 -5.48 -1.99 17.11
N ASN A 36 -5.05 -0.74 17.28
CA ASN A 36 -4.60 -0.25 18.57
C ASN A 36 -5.80 0.13 19.43
N ARG A 37 -5.82 -0.39 20.64
CA ARG A 37 -6.91 -0.16 21.60
C ARG A 37 -6.34 0.29 22.95
N ILE A 38 -7.09 1.14 23.62
CA ILE A 38 -6.93 1.37 25.06
C ILE A 38 -7.95 0.49 25.78
N GLU A 39 -7.48 -0.32 26.68
CA GLU A 39 -8.30 -1.15 27.55
C GLU A 39 -8.22 -0.61 28.98
N SER A 40 -9.36 -0.46 29.60
CA SER A 40 -9.48 -0.02 30.98
C SER A 40 -9.90 -1.22 31.84
N PHE A 41 -9.13 -1.46 32.90
CA PHE A 41 -9.39 -2.56 33.81
C PHE A 41 -9.82 -2.02 35.17
N GLY A 42 -10.82 -2.67 35.75
CA GLY A 42 -11.28 -2.39 37.11
C GLY A 42 -10.58 -3.22 38.17
N ALA A 43 -11.05 -3.08 39.38
CA ALA A 43 -10.58 -3.86 40.52
C ALA A 43 -10.70 -5.36 40.20
N GLY A 44 -9.63 -6.12 40.46
CA GLY A 44 -9.57 -7.56 40.14
C GLY A 44 -9.23 -7.90 38.70
N GLY A 45 -8.76 -6.93 37.90
CA GLY A 45 -8.31 -7.18 36.51
C GLY A 45 -9.45 -7.38 35.50
N ARG A 46 -10.68 -7.07 35.86
CA ARG A 46 -11.82 -7.17 34.97
C ARG A 46 -11.80 -6.04 33.94
N LEU A 47 -11.92 -6.38 32.65
CA LEU A 47 -12.07 -5.39 31.58
C LEU A 47 -13.36 -4.59 31.77
N ILE A 48 -13.25 -3.26 31.93
CA ILE A 48 -14.38 -2.35 32.09
C ILE A 48 -14.72 -1.64 30.80
N GLY A 49 -13.74 -1.40 29.93
CA GLY A 49 -13.94 -0.72 28.66
C GLY A 49 -12.77 -0.93 27.71
N SER A 50 -13.09 -0.90 26.43
CA SER A 50 -12.11 -0.95 25.35
C SER A 50 -12.48 0.11 24.32
N ARG A 51 -11.52 0.90 23.88
CA ARG A 51 -11.71 1.94 22.87
C ARG A 51 -10.62 1.86 21.82
N SER A 52 -11.02 1.81 20.56
CA SER A 52 -10.09 1.86 19.44
C SER A 52 -9.39 3.23 19.36
N LEU A 53 -8.08 3.21 19.21
CA LEU A 53 -7.27 4.40 18.96
C LEU A 53 -7.06 4.65 17.48
N ASN A 54 -6.83 3.62 16.73
CA ASN A 54 -6.68 3.67 15.29
C ASN A 54 -6.80 2.27 14.70
N ARG A 55 -6.98 2.25 13.39
CA ARG A 55 -6.91 1.02 12.60
C ARG A 55 -5.96 1.23 11.43
N THR A 56 -5.06 0.27 11.25
CA THR A 56 -4.03 0.32 10.21
C THR A 56 -4.02 -0.99 9.44
N ALA A 57 -3.90 -0.91 8.14
CA ALA A 57 -3.65 -2.07 7.29
C ALA A 57 -2.57 -1.72 6.29
N THR A 58 -1.50 -2.50 6.26
CA THR A 58 -0.32 -2.22 5.45
C THR A 58 0.00 -3.40 4.56
N PHE A 59 0.44 -3.10 3.36
CA PHE A 59 1.03 -4.04 2.43
C PHE A 59 2.37 -3.50 1.95
N VAL A 60 3.44 -4.19 2.28
CA VAL A 60 4.79 -3.94 1.78
C VAL A 60 5.04 -4.94 0.67
N PHE A 61 5.53 -4.48 -0.48
CA PHE A 61 5.68 -5.34 -1.65
C PHE A 61 6.92 -4.99 -2.48
N PHE A 62 7.34 -5.92 -3.29
CA PHE A 62 8.28 -5.72 -4.39
C PHE A 62 7.66 -6.19 -5.71
N LEU A 63 8.11 -5.59 -6.79
CA LEU A 63 7.73 -5.89 -8.17
C LEU A 63 8.99 -6.05 -9.01
N GLY A 64 9.22 -7.23 -9.57
CA GLY A 64 10.47 -7.54 -10.24
C GLY A 64 11.68 -7.39 -9.30
N ASP A 65 12.81 -7.00 -9.86
CA ASP A 65 14.07 -6.96 -9.11
C ASP A 65 14.35 -5.59 -8.48
N ASN A 66 13.73 -4.52 -8.99
CA ASN A 66 14.15 -3.16 -8.70
C ASN A 66 13.07 -2.26 -8.12
N HIS A 67 11.82 -2.73 -8.05
CA HIS A 67 10.71 -1.90 -7.59
C HIS A 67 10.15 -2.44 -6.28
N PHE A 68 9.98 -1.56 -5.32
CA PHE A 68 9.36 -1.89 -4.05
C PHE A 68 8.53 -0.72 -3.56
N GLY A 69 7.58 -1.02 -2.71
CA GLY A 69 6.70 -0.01 -2.17
C GLY A 69 5.91 -0.46 -0.97
N THR A 70 5.17 0.47 -0.41
CA THR A 70 4.26 0.22 0.70
C THR A 70 2.97 0.99 0.48
N LEU A 71 1.88 0.34 0.80
CA LEU A 71 0.54 0.93 0.83
C LEU A 71 -0.04 0.75 2.23
N THR A 72 -0.49 1.84 2.82
CA THR A 72 -1.06 1.83 4.16
C THR A 72 -2.42 2.53 4.16
N ALA A 73 -3.44 1.82 4.63
CA ALA A 73 -4.72 2.38 4.99
C ALA A 73 -4.72 2.67 6.49
N PHE A 74 -5.11 3.88 6.87
CA PHE A 74 -5.10 4.32 8.26
C PHE A 74 -6.36 5.11 8.60
N VAL A 75 -7.00 4.77 9.70
CA VAL A 75 -8.14 5.51 10.25
C VAL A 75 -7.87 5.80 11.71
N PRO A 76 -7.79 7.10 12.10
CA PRO A 76 -7.54 7.48 13.48
C PRO A 76 -8.81 7.53 14.32
N GLY A 77 -8.63 7.44 15.64
CA GLY A 77 -9.63 7.75 16.64
C GLY A 77 -10.85 6.82 16.60
N ARG A 78 -11.96 7.36 17.06
CA ARG A 78 -13.23 6.62 17.18
C ARG A 78 -13.79 6.16 15.84
N ALA A 79 -13.45 6.85 14.76
CA ALA A 79 -13.84 6.43 13.42
C ALA A 79 -13.31 5.03 13.06
N ALA A 80 -12.21 4.59 13.69
CA ALA A 80 -11.65 3.27 13.48
C ALA A 80 -12.64 2.12 13.77
N GLU A 81 -13.60 2.32 14.66
CA GLU A 81 -14.61 1.31 15.00
C GLU A 81 -15.61 1.07 13.86
N ALA A 82 -15.87 2.10 13.06
CA ALA A 82 -16.79 2.02 11.93
C ALA A 82 -16.17 1.32 10.71
N PHE A 83 -14.85 1.25 10.63
CA PHE A 83 -14.13 0.69 9.49
C PHE A 83 -13.58 -0.70 9.82
N LYS A 84 -14.04 -1.71 9.09
CA LYS A 84 -13.63 -3.12 9.27
C LYS A 84 -12.78 -3.62 8.12
N PHE A 85 -11.86 -2.79 7.61
CA PHE A 85 -10.96 -3.24 6.58
C PHE A 85 -9.79 -4.07 7.14
N THR A 86 -9.23 -4.89 6.31
CA THR A 86 -8.05 -5.70 6.58
C THR A 86 -6.94 -5.35 5.59
N SER A 87 -5.80 -6.00 5.70
CA SER A 87 -4.71 -5.87 4.73
C SER A 87 -5.08 -6.25 3.30
N ALA A 88 -6.27 -6.81 3.07
CA ALA A 88 -6.80 -7.00 1.72
C ALA A 88 -7.08 -5.66 1.00
N LEU A 89 -7.39 -4.59 1.74
CA LEU A 89 -7.66 -3.28 1.16
C LEU A 89 -6.45 -2.70 0.42
N PRO A 90 -5.27 -2.52 1.04
CA PRO A 90 -4.10 -2.02 0.32
C PRO A 90 -3.67 -2.95 -0.83
N VAL A 91 -3.88 -4.26 -0.73
CA VAL A 91 -3.64 -5.20 -1.83
C VAL A 91 -4.55 -4.91 -3.03
N GLN A 92 -5.84 -4.68 -2.78
CA GLN A 92 -6.79 -4.33 -3.84
C GLN A 92 -6.49 -2.97 -4.47
N VAL A 93 -6.06 -2.00 -3.66
CA VAL A 93 -5.65 -0.69 -4.17
C VAL A 93 -4.46 -0.85 -5.11
N LEU A 94 -3.45 -1.63 -4.73
CA LEU A 94 -2.31 -1.90 -5.61
C LEU A 94 -2.75 -2.54 -6.93
N LYS A 95 -3.67 -3.49 -6.88
CA LYS A 95 -4.24 -4.10 -8.09
C LYS A 95 -4.90 -3.05 -8.99
N GLY A 96 -5.68 -2.16 -8.41
CA GLY A 96 -6.33 -1.06 -9.14
C GLY A 96 -5.34 -0.06 -9.73
N MET A 97 -4.17 0.10 -9.11
CA MET A 97 -3.10 0.97 -9.59
C MET A 97 -2.24 0.34 -10.69
N ALA A 98 -2.38 -0.95 -10.96
CA ALA A 98 -1.55 -1.65 -11.94
C ALA A 98 -1.50 -0.94 -13.31
N PRO A 99 -2.60 -0.51 -13.94
CA PRO A 99 -2.56 0.21 -15.22
C PRO A 99 -1.77 1.50 -15.17
N ILE A 100 -1.76 2.17 -14.01
CA ILE A 100 -1.07 3.45 -13.81
C ILE A 100 0.43 3.21 -13.60
N LEU A 101 0.80 2.13 -12.94
CA LEU A 101 2.19 1.80 -12.62
C LEU A 101 2.92 1.13 -13.77
N MET A 102 2.22 0.37 -14.62
CA MET A 102 2.83 -0.42 -15.69
C MET A 102 3.75 0.37 -16.61
N PRO A 103 3.44 1.62 -17.05
CA PRO A 103 4.35 2.40 -17.88
C PRO A 103 5.72 2.66 -17.23
N TYR A 104 5.78 2.70 -15.91
CA TYR A 104 7.01 2.94 -15.15
C TYR A 104 7.79 1.65 -14.86
N LEU A 105 7.13 0.51 -14.95
CA LEU A 105 7.71 -0.81 -14.69
C LEU A 105 8.29 -1.46 -15.94
N GLN A 106 7.97 -0.94 -17.12
CA GLN A 106 8.50 -1.43 -18.39
C GLN A 106 10.01 -1.19 -18.48
N PRO A 107 10.78 -2.10 -19.11
CA PRO A 107 12.18 -1.85 -19.43
C PRO A 107 12.32 -0.57 -20.25
N GLY A 108 13.09 0.39 -19.78
CA GLY A 108 13.21 1.70 -20.41
C GLY A 108 12.03 2.65 -20.17
N GLY A 109 11.11 2.29 -19.27
CA GLY A 109 9.99 3.13 -18.88
C GLY A 109 10.41 4.40 -18.14
N ASN A 110 9.47 5.32 -17.99
CA ASN A 110 9.70 6.57 -17.27
C ASN A 110 10.14 6.30 -15.84
N THR A 111 11.26 6.86 -15.44
CA THR A 111 11.70 6.83 -14.06
C THR A 111 11.08 8.01 -13.32
N LEU A 112 10.25 7.71 -12.33
CA LEU A 112 9.68 8.73 -11.45
C LEU A 112 10.74 9.52 -10.66
N CYS A 113 11.95 9.00 -10.63
CA CYS A 113 13.07 9.63 -9.93
C CYS A 113 13.77 10.74 -10.74
N THR A 114 13.46 10.88 -12.00
CA THR A 114 13.92 12.04 -12.75
C THR A 114 12.90 13.15 -12.52
N PRO A 115 13.23 14.19 -11.73
CA PRO A 115 12.33 15.32 -11.61
C PRO A 115 12.06 15.82 -13.03
N PRO A 116 10.80 16.02 -13.41
CA PRO A 116 10.51 16.56 -14.71
C PRO A 116 11.20 17.91 -14.79
N LEU A 117 12.22 18.00 -15.62
CA LEU A 117 12.93 19.26 -15.89
C LEU A 117 11.95 20.37 -16.29
N VAL A 118 10.82 19.97 -16.82
CA VAL A 118 9.71 20.85 -17.17
C VAL A 118 9.10 21.53 -15.94
N ALA A 119 9.08 20.87 -14.79
CA ALA A 119 8.55 21.46 -13.56
C ALA A 119 9.42 22.61 -13.04
N VAL A 120 10.69 22.61 -13.44
CA VAL A 120 11.61 23.68 -13.09
C VAL A 120 11.61 24.76 -14.17
N GLY A 121 11.07 24.50 -15.33
CA GLY A 121 10.92 25.40 -16.44
C GLY A 121 11.82 26.62 -16.51
N PRO A 122 11.76 27.42 -17.53
CA PRO A 122 12.53 28.65 -17.55
C PRO A 122 12.25 29.45 -16.27
N ALA A 123 13.28 30.06 -15.75
CA ALA A 123 13.18 30.89 -14.56
C ALA A 123 12.02 31.87 -14.69
N GLY A 124 11.13 31.89 -13.73
CA GLY A 124 9.93 32.71 -13.77
C GLY A 124 8.70 31.99 -14.29
N SER A 125 8.82 30.79 -14.82
CA SER A 125 7.68 29.93 -15.17
C SER A 125 7.22 29.07 -14.03
N LEU A 126 7.79 29.21 -12.86
CA LEU A 126 7.16 28.71 -11.65
C LEU A 126 5.74 29.25 -11.63
N PRO A 127 4.73 28.38 -11.34
CA PRO A 127 3.39 28.87 -11.19
C PRO A 127 3.43 29.96 -10.15
N LYS A 128 3.19 31.16 -10.61
CA LYS A 128 3.05 32.27 -9.69
C LYS A 128 1.78 32.04 -8.91
N PRO A 129 1.83 32.27 -7.61
CA PRO A 129 0.64 32.18 -6.80
C PRO A 129 -0.46 33.08 -7.35
#